data_1e5b4ef17e5689706ce79b649c0fb737
#
_entry.id   1e5b4ef17e5689706ce79b649c0fb737
#
_cell.length_a   1.000
_cell.length_b   1.000
_cell.length_c   1.000
_cell.angle_alpha   90.00
_cell.angle_beta   90.00
_cell.angle_gamma   90.00
#
_symmetry.space_group_name_H-M   'P 1'
#
loop_
_entity.id
_entity.type
_entity.pdbx_description
1 polymer ?
#
loop_
_entity_poly.entity_id
_entity_poly.type
_entity_poly.pdbx_seq_one_letter_code
_entity_poly.pdbx_strand_id
1 'polypeptide(L)'
;GNYALAIGDIPTDITYWNTKTGHFDGIYTYTFTDTDTYLKSIWEYGYKTADNAARVIQASQALYNNASDDEKTELNMYMAEAYALRGYAQLLLTNIYGHQIKVNGQDFSSELGIVIIDQPKEALTKISRSTVGESYEAIINDLKNALSHFEAAGKDRGELQYLGKAATNGLLARTYLYLENWDEARNYAEQALKIAGITTLTNDANAYKALYNSETSNSESMFALAITNTTNWSANSYGTLWSTYNFSPSPKLISMYATNDCRKILIDGRDKTSTESEPVYTGGKIAHFSSGNPARGTNYIVNAPEMYLIKAEANVQLNKLNEAKEALLVVAKRNLDIKSTNDLPSKKENLMSFIKDERARELFQEGMRLYDLRRWNERVSVYANSAPAIKFTYT
;
A
#
# COMPACT_ATOMS: atom_id res chain seq x y z
N GLY A 1 10.80 0.87 1.51
CA GLY A 1 9.96 1.61 0.67
C GLY A 1 9.89 1.27 -0.80
N ASN A 2 10.80 1.80 -1.61
CA ASN A 2 10.65 1.82 -3.08
C ASN A 2 10.39 0.46 -3.73
N TYR A 3 11.24 -0.53 -3.49
CA TYR A 3 11.09 -1.85 -4.11
C TYR A 3 9.88 -2.64 -3.59
N ALA A 4 9.47 -2.43 -2.34
CA ALA A 4 8.30 -3.10 -1.79
C ALA A 4 7.00 -2.65 -2.48
N LEU A 5 6.89 -1.36 -2.83
CA LEU A 5 5.79 -0.85 -3.66
C LEU A 5 5.89 -1.38 -5.09
N ALA A 6 7.10 -1.40 -5.65
CA ALA A 6 7.34 -1.91 -6.99
C ALA A 6 6.90 -3.39 -7.14
N ILE A 7 7.21 -4.25 -6.15
CA ILE A 7 6.75 -5.64 -6.13
C ILE A 7 5.23 -5.74 -6.14
N GLY A 8 4.54 -4.82 -5.46
CA GLY A 8 3.09 -4.86 -5.37
C GLY A 8 2.34 -4.53 -6.66
N ASP A 9 2.96 -3.79 -7.59
CA ASP A 9 2.28 -3.31 -8.79
C ASP A 9 2.98 -3.73 -10.10
N ILE A 10 4.32 -3.64 -10.17
CA ILE A 10 5.04 -3.83 -11.44
C ILE A 10 4.79 -5.22 -12.03
N PRO A 11 4.93 -6.34 -11.31
CA PRO A 11 4.75 -7.66 -11.90
C PRO A 11 3.26 -8.07 -11.98
N THR A 12 2.38 -7.15 -12.39
CA THR A 12 0.93 -7.39 -12.41
C THR A 12 0.27 -6.97 -13.72
N ASP A 13 -1.03 -7.22 -13.81
CA ASP A 13 -1.87 -6.95 -14.97
C ASP A 13 -2.15 -5.45 -15.23
N ILE A 14 -1.78 -4.58 -14.30
CA ILE A 14 -1.95 -3.11 -14.43
C ILE A 14 -0.70 -2.40 -14.96
N THR A 15 0.40 -3.13 -15.17
CA THR A 15 1.67 -2.57 -15.64
C THR A 15 2.08 -3.16 -16.99
N TYR A 16 2.70 -2.33 -17.81
CA TYR A 16 3.33 -2.71 -19.07
C TYR A 16 4.83 -2.43 -19.00
N TRP A 17 5.65 -3.35 -19.51
CA TRP A 17 7.08 -3.20 -19.66
C TRP A 17 7.48 -3.24 -21.14
N ASN A 18 8.23 -2.24 -21.60
CA ASN A 18 8.65 -2.12 -22.98
C ASN A 18 9.93 -2.89 -23.34
N THR A 19 10.50 -3.65 -22.42
CA THR A 19 11.70 -4.48 -22.62
C THR A 19 13.02 -3.74 -22.91
N LYS A 20 13.05 -2.42 -22.84
CA LYS A 20 14.25 -1.63 -23.18
C LYS A 20 15.36 -1.69 -22.13
N THR A 21 15.03 -1.94 -20.88
CA THR A 21 15.98 -2.02 -19.77
C THR A 21 15.81 -3.30 -18.99
N GLY A 22 16.89 -3.80 -18.39
CA GLY A 22 16.87 -4.98 -17.53
C GLY A 22 16.52 -4.70 -16.07
N HIS A 23 16.06 -3.46 -15.74
CA HIS A 23 15.65 -3.14 -14.38
C HIS A 23 14.32 -3.80 -14.05
N PHE A 24 14.29 -4.59 -12.99
CA PHE A 24 13.10 -5.33 -12.53
C PHE A 24 12.57 -6.40 -13.52
N ASP A 25 13.31 -6.73 -14.55
CA ASP A 25 12.89 -7.70 -15.59
C ASP A 25 12.61 -9.08 -15.01
N GLY A 26 13.49 -9.63 -14.19
CA GLY A 26 13.31 -10.92 -13.52
C GLY A 26 12.08 -10.93 -12.58
N ILE A 27 11.79 -9.83 -11.91
CA ILE A 27 10.59 -9.68 -11.09
C ILE A 27 9.34 -9.63 -11.97
N TYR A 28 9.37 -8.82 -13.04
CA TYR A 28 8.24 -8.66 -13.95
C TYR A 28 7.87 -9.97 -14.66
N THR A 29 8.86 -10.75 -15.08
CA THR A 29 8.68 -12.02 -15.80
C THR A 29 8.59 -13.24 -14.88
N TYR A 30 8.71 -13.05 -13.55
CA TYR A 30 8.72 -14.14 -12.56
C TYR A 30 9.86 -15.15 -12.77
N THR A 31 11.01 -14.68 -13.26
CA THR A 31 12.24 -15.49 -13.47
C THR A 31 13.31 -15.23 -12.40
N PHE A 32 12.94 -14.52 -11.33
CA PHE A 32 13.83 -14.25 -10.20
C PHE A 32 14.21 -15.52 -9.44
N THR A 33 15.35 -15.46 -8.77
CA THR A 33 15.91 -16.54 -7.93
C THR A 33 16.08 -16.04 -6.49
N ASP A 34 16.53 -16.92 -5.61
CA ASP A 34 16.88 -16.61 -4.22
C ASP A 34 18.05 -15.61 -4.07
N THR A 35 18.79 -15.36 -5.16
CA THR A 35 19.88 -14.38 -5.22
C THR A 35 19.46 -13.01 -5.74
N ASP A 36 18.18 -12.80 -6.02
CA ASP A 36 17.66 -11.53 -6.55
C ASP A 36 17.97 -10.37 -5.59
N THR A 37 18.61 -9.33 -6.13
CA THR A 37 19.09 -8.19 -5.33
C THR A 37 17.97 -7.27 -4.84
N TYR A 38 16.86 -7.18 -5.57
CA TYR A 38 15.71 -6.37 -5.17
C TYR A 38 15.00 -7.02 -3.98
N LEU A 39 14.73 -8.33 -4.07
CA LEU A 39 14.15 -9.10 -2.97
C LEU A 39 15.08 -9.10 -1.75
N LYS A 40 16.38 -9.36 -1.94
CA LYS A 40 17.35 -9.28 -0.84
C LYS A 40 17.33 -7.92 -0.14
N SER A 41 17.30 -6.83 -0.88
CA SER A 41 17.25 -5.47 -0.31
C SER A 41 15.98 -5.22 0.50
N ILE A 42 14.81 -5.69 0.03
CA ILE A 42 13.56 -5.56 0.79
C ILE A 42 13.66 -6.33 2.12
N TRP A 43 14.18 -7.55 2.09
CA TRP A 43 14.42 -8.37 3.28
C TRP A 43 15.32 -7.65 4.30
N GLU A 44 16.49 -7.22 3.87
CA GLU A 44 17.48 -6.56 4.73
C GLU A 44 16.92 -5.27 5.37
N TYR A 45 16.35 -4.38 4.55
CA TYR A 45 15.82 -3.11 5.06
C TYR A 45 14.53 -3.28 5.86
N GLY A 46 13.69 -4.26 5.53
CA GLY A 46 12.49 -4.60 6.30
C GLY A 46 12.85 -5.03 7.73
N TYR A 47 13.76 -5.98 7.87
CA TYR A 47 14.23 -6.43 9.19
C TYR A 47 15.04 -5.39 9.94
N LYS A 48 15.86 -4.58 9.25
CA LYS A 48 16.55 -3.46 9.86
C LYS A 48 15.56 -2.43 10.44
N THR A 49 14.47 -2.17 9.75
CA THR A 49 13.42 -1.27 10.25
C THR A 49 12.73 -1.87 11.49
N ALA A 50 12.38 -3.15 11.44
CA ALA A 50 11.73 -3.83 12.56
C ALA A 50 12.65 -3.89 13.80
N ASP A 51 13.94 -4.21 13.65
CA ASP A 51 14.91 -4.26 14.76
C ASP A 51 15.18 -2.86 15.34
N ASN A 52 15.34 -1.84 14.50
CA ASN A 52 15.50 -0.46 14.99
C ASN A 52 14.27 0.00 15.78
N ALA A 53 13.07 -0.31 15.32
CA ALA A 53 11.84 0.01 16.05
C ALA A 53 11.79 -0.74 17.39
N ALA A 54 12.18 -2.01 17.43
CA ALA A 54 12.27 -2.78 18.67
C ALA A 54 13.26 -2.15 19.67
N ARG A 55 14.39 -1.62 19.19
CA ARG A 55 15.37 -0.89 20.04
C ARG A 55 14.80 0.41 20.61
N VAL A 56 14.04 1.17 19.81
CA VAL A 56 13.36 2.37 20.30
C VAL A 56 12.36 2.04 21.40
N ILE A 57 11.55 0.99 21.18
CA ILE A 57 10.56 0.51 22.16
C ILE A 57 11.27 0.13 23.47
N GLN A 58 12.31 -0.71 23.40
CA GLN A 58 13.06 -1.17 24.57
C GLN A 58 13.71 0.00 25.34
N ALA A 59 14.35 0.93 24.64
CA ALA A 59 14.99 2.09 25.27
C ALA A 59 13.96 3.02 25.93
N SER A 60 12.83 3.28 25.27
CA SER A 60 11.75 4.09 25.83
C SER A 60 11.13 3.46 27.07
N GLN A 61 10.91 2.15 27.08
CA GLN A 61 10.40 1.40 28.25
C GLN A 61 11.37 1.50 29.42
N ALA A 62 12.68 1.38 29.18
CA ALA A 62 13.70 1.45 30.21
C ALA A 62 13.74 2.83 30.90
N LEU A 63 13.45 3.90 30.18
CA LEU A 63 13.45 5.27 30.68
C LEU A 63 12.13 5.64 31.40
N TYR A 64 11.03 4.97 31.05
CA TYR A 64 9.67 5.40 31.36
C TYR A 64 9.40 5.57 32.86
N ASN A 65 9.88 4.66 33.72
CA ASN A 65 9.59 4.67 35.15
C ASN A 65 10.22 5.86 35.91
N ASN A 66 11.34 6.39 35.36
CA ASN A 66 12.07 7.51 35.95
C ASN A 66 11.80 8.85 35.27
N ALA A 67 10.95 8.86 34.26
CA ALA A 67 10.63 10.04 33.47
C ALA A 67 9.57 10.92 34.14
N SER A 68 9.66 12.23 33.93
CA SER A 68 8.60 13.19 34.26
C SER A 68 7.36 12.96 33.39
N ASP A 69 6.25 13.61 33.71
CA ASP A 69 4.99 13.44 32.94
C ASP A 69 5.12 13.94 31.50
N ASP A 70 5.85 15.03 31.27
CA ASP A 70 6.14 15.53 29.92
C ASP A 70 7.00 14.53 29.13
N GLU A 71 8.05 14.00 29.76
CA GLU A 71 8.90 12.98 29.15
C GLU A 71 8.13 11.67 28.87
N LYS A 72 7.22 11.25 29.76
CA LYS A 72 6.35 10.10 29.53
C LYS A 72 5.44 10.29 28.32
N THR A 73 4.93 11.51 28.12
CA THR A 73 4.15 11.86 26.94
C THR A 73 4.97 11.67 25.66
N GLU A 74 6.20 12.16 25.62
CA GLU A 74 7.10 11.99 24.47
C GLU A 74 7.53 10.53 24.27
N LEU A 75 7.84 9.80 25.37
CA LEU A 75 8.20 8.39 25.30
C LEU A 75 7.04 7.54 24.77
N ASN A 76 5.80 7.83 25.19
CA ASN A 76 4.62 7.17 24.62
C ASN A 76 4.48 7.46 23.12
N MET A 77 4.73 8.68 22.69
CA MET A 77 4.67 9.02 21.26
C MET A 77 5.76 8.26 20.47
N TYR A 78 7.00 8.18 20.97
CA TYR A 78 8.06 7.40 20.33
C TYR A 78 7.75 5.90 20.29
N MET A 79 7.21 5.34 21.37
CA MET A 79 6.77 3.95 21.39
C MET A 79 5.63 3.70 20.41
N ALA A 80 4.66 4.59 20.33
CA ALA A 80 3.55 4.47 19.38
C ALA A 80 4.03 4.44 17.93
N GLU A 81 4.88 5.38 17.53
CA GLU A 81 5.45 5.42 16.19
C GLU A 81 6.32 4.19 15.91
N ALA A 82 7.12 3.73 16.87
CA ALA A 82 7.99 2.57 16.72
C ALA A 82 7.18 1.27 16.58
N TYR A 83 6.15 1.07 17.40
CA TYR A 83 5.23 -0.08 17.26
C TYR A 83 4.53 -0.06 15.90
N ALA A 84 4.02 1.10 15.46
CA ALA A 84 3.36 1.22 14.16
C ALA A 84 4.32 0.91 13.00
N LEU A 85 5.57 1.41 13.06
CA LEU A 85 6.61 1.12 12.06
C LEU A 85 7.01 -0.34 12.04
N ARG A 86 7.11 -1.01 13.22
CA ARG A 86 7.45 -2.43 13.31
C ARG A 86 6.34 -3.27 12.72
N GLY A 87 5.09 -2.99 13.08
CA GLY A 87 3.91 -3.64 12.51
C GLY A 87 3.84 -3.47 10.99
N TYR A 88 4.07 -2.27 10.47
CA TYR A 88 4.10 -2.01 9.03
C TYR A 88 5.24 -2.76 8.32
N ALA A 89 6.45 -2.73 8.86
CA ALA A 89 7.59 -3.44 8.28
C ALA A 89 7.34 -4.95 8.23
N GLN A 90 6.82 -5.54 9.30
CA GLN A 90 6.47 -6.95 9.36
C GLN A 90 5.30 -7.31 8.43
N LEU A 91 4.30 -6.41 8.26
CA LEU A 91 3.23 -6.60 7.29
C LEU A 91 3.77 -6.66 5.84
N LEU A 92 4.68 -5.74 5.46
CA LEU A 92 5.33 -5.77 4.15
C LEU A 92 6.13 -7.05 3.94
N LEU A 93 6.93 -7.46 4.93
CA LEU A 93 7.71 -8.70 4.87
C LEU A 93 6.80 -9.92 4.72
N THR A 94 5.70 -9.96 5.48
CA THR A 94 4.73 -11.07 5.43
C THR A 94 4.06 -11.14 4.05
N ASN A 95 3.66 -10.02 3.48
CA ASN A 95 3.03 -9.97 2.17
C ASN A 95 3.97 -10.42 1.04
N ILE A 96 5.28 -10.17 1.15
CA ILE A 96 6.24 -10.49 0.09
C ILE A 96 6.81 -11.90 0.26
N TYR A 97 7.14 -12.32 1.49
CA TYR A 97 7.86 -13.57 1.76
C TYR A 97 7.02 -14.65 2.45
N GLY A 98 5.90 -14.27 3.04
CA GLY A 98 4.97 -15.19 3.67
C GLY A 98 3.97 -15.78 2.68
N HIS A 99 3.33 -16.87 3.11
CA HIS A 99 2.15 -17.38 2.42
C HIS A 99 0.97 -16.38 2.55
N GLN A 100 0.04 -16.39 1.59
CA GLN A 100 -1.23 -15.66 1.76
C GLN A 100 -2.04 -16.36 2.85
N ILE A 101 -2.46 -15.62 3.90
CA ILE A 101 -3.09 -16.24 5.07
C ILE A 101 -4.51 -16.75 4.80
N LYS A 102 -5.27 -16.02 3.98
CA LYS A 102 -6.62 -16.40 3.56
C LYS A 102 -6.81 -16.20 2.07
N VAL A 103 -7.49 -17.14 1.42
CA VAL A 103 -7.82 -17.06 -0.01
C VAL A 103 -9.22 -17.61 -0.20
N ASN A 104 -10.19 -16.75 -0.50
CA ASN A 104 -11.59 -17.13 -0.69
C ASN A 104 -12.14 -18.00 0.46
N GLY A 105 -11.87 -17.62 1.71
CA GLY A 105 -12.28 -18.32 2.91
C GLY A 105 -11.40 -19.52 3.30
N GLN A 106 -10.50 -19.99 2.45
CA GLN A 106 -9.55 -21.04 2.79
C GLN A 106 -8.45 -20.50 3.70
N ASP A 107 -8.14 -21.21 4.77
CA ASP A 107 -7.18 -20.84 5.79
C ASP A 107 -5.81 -21.48 5.55
N PHE A 108 -4.76 -20.66 5.54
CA PHE A 108 -3.36 -21.06 5.39
C PHE A 108 -2.50 -20.57 6.57
N SER A 109 -3.12 -20.30 7.73
CA SER A 109 -2.44 -19.73 8.89
C SER A 109 -1.26 -20.55 9.42
N SER A 110 -1.24 -21.86 9.15
CA SER A 110 -0.14 -22.78 9.52
C SER A 110 1.05 -22.73 8.55
N GLU A 111 0.91 -22.11 7.38
CA GLU A 111 1.99 -22.00 6.41
C GLU A 111 3.07 -21.02 6.86
N LEU A 112 4.23 -21.03 6.16
CA LEU A 112 5.39 -20.22 6.53
C LEU A 112 5.11 -18.71 6.38
N GLY A 113 5.32 -18.00 7.47
CA GLY A 113 5.29 -16.54 7.58
C GLY A 113 6.68 -15.91 7.48
N ILE A 114 7.04 -15.11 8.47
CA ILE A 114 8.31 -14.36 8.56
C ILE A 114 9.07 -14.70 9.85
N VAL A 115 10.28 -14.17 9.99
CA VAL A 115 10.95 -14.09 11.30
C VAL A 115 10.33 -12.93 12.07
N ILE A 116 9.66 -13.21 13.18
CA ILE A 116 9.05 -12.16 14.01
C ILE A 116 10.11 -11.43 14.81
N ILE A 117 10.14 -10.11 14.70
CA ILE A 117 10.98 -9.22 15.51
C ILE A 117 10.10 -8.59 16.59
N ASP A 118 10.06 -9.20 17.76
CA ASP A 118 9.34 -8.74 18.95
C ASP A 118 10.20 -7.88 19.89
N GLN A 119 11.52 -8.11 19.87
CA GLN A 119 12.55 -7.43 20.65
C GLN A 119 13.84 -7.32 19.84
N PRO A 120 14.80 -6.44 20.22
CA PRO A 120 16.11 -6.37 19.57
C PRO A 120 16.78 -7.73 19.52
N LYS A 121 17.42 -8.03 18.39
CA LYS A 121 18.13 -9.29 18.21
C LYS A 121 19.65 -9.07 18.26
N GLU A 122 20.33 -9.98 18.94
CA GLU A 122 21.78 -10.00 18.95
C GLU A 122 22.34 -10.45 17.59
N ALA A 123 23.49 -9.91 17.22
CA ALA A 123 24.15 -10.28 15.98
C ALA A 123 24.39 -11.79 15.92
N LEU A 124 24.22 -12.38 14.73
CA LEU A 124 24.40 -13.81 14.46
C LEU A 124 23.45 -14.75 15.18
N THR A 125 22.41 -14.24 15.83
CA THR A 125 21.35 -15.09 16.40
C THR A 125 20.62 -15.86 15.30
N LYS A 126 20.59 -17.20 15.43
CA LYS A 126 19.80 -18.05 14.52
C LYS A 126 18.35 -18.05 14.93
N ILE A 127 17.50 -17.54 14.07
CA ILE A 127 16.04 -17.45 14.31
C ILE A 127 15.33 -18.11 13.13
N SER A 128 14.34 -18.94 13.43
CA SER A 128 13.47 -19.58 12.45
C SER A 128 12.32 -18.66 12.04
N ARG A 129 11.77 -18.88 10.85
CA ARG A 129 10.51 -18.28 10.44
C ARG A 129 9.37 -18.85 11.30
N SER A 130 8.43 -18.01 11.67
CA SER A 130 7.16 -18.36 12.29
C SER A 130 6.13 -18.73 11.23
N THR A 131 4.94 -19.16 11.66
CA THR A 131 3.82 -19.32 10.73
C THR A 131 3.28 -17.97 10.27
N VAL A 132 2.52 -17.96 9.18
CA VAL A 132 1.88 -16.73 8.73
C VAL A 132 0.81 -16.26 9.72
N GLY A 133 0.13 -17.17 10.41
CA GLY A 133 -0.82 -16.86 11.49
C GLY A 133 -0.15 -16.08 12.61
N GLU A 134 0.94 -16.63 13.17
CA GLU A 134 1.76 -15.95 14.20
C GLU A 134 2.30 -14.60 13.72
N SER A 135 2.68 -14.50 12.44
CA SER A 135 3.15 -13.23 11.86
C SER A 135 2.05 -12.17 11.86
N TYR A 136 0.81 -12.52 11.49
CA TYR A 136 -0.32 -11.59 11.54
C TYR A 136 -0.73 -11.23 12.96
N GLU A 137 -0.66 -12.16 13.92
CA GLU A 137 -0.88 -11.86 15.34
C GLU A 137 0.14 -10.83 15.86
N ALA A 138 1.41 -11.01 15.55
CA ALA A 138 2.46 -10.05 15.93
C ALA A 138 2.23 -8.67 15.32
N ILE A 139 1.84 -8.60 14.05
CA ILE A 139 1.51 -7.34 13.35
C ILE A 139 0.34 -6.63 14.04
N ILE A 140 -0.76 -7.36 14.31
CA ILE A 140 -1.94 -6.80 14.98
C ILE A 140 -1.60 -6.31 16.39
N ASN A 141 -0.83 -7.07 17.13
CA ASN A 141 -0.39 -6.69 18.47
C ASN A 141 0.44 -5.41 18.45
N ASP A 142 1.38 -5.29 17.52
CA ASP A 142 2.17 -4.08 17.35
C ASP A 142 1.29 -2.86 17.02
N LEU A 143 0.39 -2.97 16.06
CA LEU A 143 -0.49 -1.87 15.67
C LEU A 143 -1.47 -1.47 16.79
N LYS A 144 -1.98 -2.43 17.57
CA LYS A 144 -2.82 -2.15 18.75
C LYS A 144 -2.03 -1.50 19.88
N ASN A 145 -0.80 -1.95 20.14
CA ASN A 145 0.09 -1.30 21.10
C ASN A 145 0.41 0.14 20.67
N ALA A 146 0.63 0.38 19.38
CA ALA A 146 0.80 1.74 18.86
C ALA A 146 -0.40 2.63 19.20
N LEU A 147 -1.63 2.17 18.97
CA LEU A 147 -2.84 2.93 19.32
C LEU A 147 -2.93 3.20 20.83
N SER A 148 -2.62 2.21 21.68
CA SER A 148 -2.62 2.39 23.14
C SER A 148 -1.61 3.44 23.59
N HIS A 149 -0.42 3.48 23.00
CA HIS A 149 0.58 4.49 23.31
C HIS A 149 0.22 5.87 22.76
N PHE A 150 -0.42 5.98 21.58
CA PHE A 150 -1.00 7.25 21.12
C PHE A 150 -2.10 7.77 22.03
N GLU A 151 -2.92 6.89 22.59
CA GLU A 151 -3.92 7.25 23.62
C GLU A 151 -3.22 7.80 24.87
N ALA A 152 -2.21 7.11 25.39
CA ALA A 152 -1.46 7.53 26.56
C ALA A 152 -0.70 8.85 26.34
N ALA A 153 -0.20 9.11 25.12
CA ALA A 153 0.41 10.37 24.75
C ALA A 153 -0.61 11.52 24.59
N GLY A 154 -1.90 11.18 24.35
CA GLY A 154 -2.95 12.17 24.09
C GLY A 154 -2.80 12.93 22.76
N LYS A 155 -1.78 12.62 21.97
CA LYS A 155 -1.44 13.31 20.71
C LYS A 155 -0.75 12.38 19.72
N ASP A 156 -0.69 12.78 18.44
CA ASP A 156 0.29 12.35 17.44
C ASP A 156 0.88 13.60 16.75
N ARG A 157 1.81 13.40 15.80
CA ARG A 157 2.46 14.57 15.15
C ARG A 157 1.54 15.25 14.13
N GLY A 158 0.56 14.54 13.58
CA GLY A 158 -0.36 15.08 12.58
C GLY A 158 0.26 15.38 11.22
N GLU A 159 1.53 15.07 10.99
CA GLU A 159 2.24 15.30 9.74
C GLU A 159 2.28 14.03 8.90
N LEU A 160 2.16 14.16 7.57
CA LEU A 160 2.00 13.05 6.63
C LEU A 160 3.16 12.02 6.67
N GLN A 161 4.38 12.46 7.01
CA GLN A 161 5.57 11.61 7.04
C GLN A 161 5.75 10.83 8.35
N TYR A 162 4.87 11.00 9.32
CA TYR A 162 4.88 10.24 10.57
C TYR A 162 3.65 9.32 10.65
N LEU A 163 3.87 8.10 11.14
CA LEU A 163 2.75 7.21 11.40
C LEU A 163 1.96 7.68 12.61
N GLY A 164 0.79 8.28 12.36
CA GLY A 164 -0.14 8.72 13.39
C GLY A 164 -1.30 7.73 13.60
N LYS A 165 -2.27 8.15 14.45
CA LYS A 165 -3.46 7.34 14.79
C LYS A 165 -4.27 6.92 13.57
N ALA A 166 -4.51 7.84 12.64
CA ALA A 166 -5.29 7.56 11.44
C ALA A 166 -4.62 6.48 10.58
N ALA A 167 -3.32 6.65 10.29
CA ALA A 167 -2.56 5.69 9.49
C ALA A 167 -2.46 4.32 10.18
N THR A 168 -2.29 4.27 11.50
CA THR A 168 -2.23 3.01 12.27
C THR A 168 -3.55 2.24 12.18
N ASN A 169 -4.70 2.93 12.27
CA ASN A 169 -6.01 2.33 12.02
C ASN A 169 -6.14 1.84 10.57
N GLY A 170 -5.63 2.58 9.60
CA GLY A 170 -5.61 2.17 8.19
C GLY A 170 -4.77 0.91 7.96
N LEU A 171 -3.63 0.76 8.63
CA LEU A 171 -2.83 -0.46 8.59
C LEU A 171 -3.56 -1.66 9.23
N LEU A 172 -4.30 -1.45 10.32
CA LEU A 172 -5.16 -2.49 10.89
C LEU A 172 -6.29 -2.88 9.95
N ALA A 173 -6.94 -1.92 9.31
CA ALA A 173 -7.97 -2.18 8.31
C ALA A 173 -7.45 -3.07 7.16
N ARG A 174 -6.28 -2.75 6.61
CA ARG A 174 -5.60 -3.54 5.59
C ARG A 174 -5.21 -4.93 6.09
N THR A 175 -4.69 -5.03 7.30
CA THR A 175 -4.33 -6.30 7.94
C THR A 175 -5.54 -7.22 8.08
N TYR A 176 -6.66 -6.69 8.58
CA TYR A 176 -7.90 -7.46 8.73
C TYR A 176 -8.57 -7.77 7.39
N LEU A 177 -8.39 -6.93 6.36
CA LEU A 177 -8.81 -7.26 4.99
C LEU A 177 -8.11 -8.54 4.49
N TYR A 178 -6.80 -8.66 4.70
CA TYR A 178 -6.04 -9.86 4.32
C TYR A 178 -6.43 -11.10 5.13
N LEU A 179 -6.88 -10.91 6.35
CA LEU A 179 -7.44 -11.98 7.21
C LEU A 179 -8.89 -12.35 6.86
N GLU A 180 -9.52 -11.67 5.91
CA GLU A 180 -10.95 -11.79 5.62
C GLU A 180 -11.85 -11.57 6.87
N ASN A 181 -11.35 -10.82 7.85
CA ASN A 181 -12.13 -10.37 8.99
C ASN A 181 -12.85 -9.07 8.64
N TRP A 182 -13.98 -9.22 7.98
CA TRP A 182 -14.69 -8.12 7.32
C TRP A 182 -15.22 -7.07 8.30
N ASP A 183 -15.69 -7.47 9.48
CA ASP A 183 -16.18 -6.51 10.49
C ASP A 183 -15.05 -5.64 11.01
N GLU A 184 -13.90 -6.23 11.38
CA GLU A 184 -12.75 -5.46 11.85
C GLU A 184 -12.13 -4.61 10.74
N ALA A 185 -12.02 -5.14 9.52
CA ALA A 185 -11.52 -4.38 8.38
C ALA A 185 -12.34 -3.11 8.14
N ARG A 186 -13.68 -3.25 8.13
CA ARG A 186 -14.62 -2.12 8.01
C ARG A 186 -14.47 -1.13 9.17
N ASN A 187 -14.47 -1.63 10.41
CA ASN A 187 -14.45 -0.80 11.61
C ASN A 187 -13.16 0.03 11.69
N TYR A 188 -11.99 -0.57 11.46
CA TYR A 188 -10.71 0.15 11.47
C TYR A 188 -10.58 1.13 10.30
N ALA A 189 -11.10 0.79 9.11
CA ALA A 189 -11.14 1.73 7.99
C ALA A 189 -12.01 2.96 8.31
N GLU A 190 -13.14 2.76 8.98
CA GLU A 190 -14.00 3.85 9.44
C GLU A 190 -13.31 4.73 10.49
N GLN A 191 -12.63 4.12 11.48
CA GLN A 191 -11.86 4.86 12.47
C GLN A 191 -10.73 5.68 11.82
N ALA A 192 -10.01 5.11 10.86
CA ALA A 192 -8.97 5.82 10.12
C ALA A 192 -9.52 7.08 9.44
N LEU A 193 -10.61 6.96 8.70
CA LEU A 193 -11.28 8.06 8.01
C LEU A 193 -11.79 9.12 9.00
N LYS A 194 -12.41 8.69 10.09
CA LYS A 194 -12.95 9.58 11.13
C LYS A 194 -11.85 10.40 11.80
N ILE A 195 -10.74 9.76 12.18
CA ILE A 195 -9.59 10.43 12.82
C ILE A 195 -8.94 11.40 11.85
N ALA A 196 -8.78 11.02 10.58
CA ALA A 196 -8.23 11.90 9.55
C ALA A 196 -9.18 13.03 9.13
N GLY A 197 -10.47 12.95 9.48
CA GLY A 197 -11.47 13.95 9.08
C GLY A 197 -11.78 13.96 7.58
N ILE A 198 -11.44 12.86 6.85
CA ILE A 198 -11.60 12.79 5.39
C ILE A 198 -12.95 12.16 5.05
N THR A 199 -13.92 13.00 4.67
CA THR A 199 -15.29 12.58 4.34
C THR A 199 -15.58 12.59 2.84
N THR A 200 -14.77 13.27 2.05
CA THR A 200 -14.93 13.42 0.60
C THR A 200 -13.57 13.32 -0.08
N LEU A 201 -13.59 12.93 -1.34
CA LEU A 201 -12.41 12.88 -2.22
C LEU A 201 -12.64 13.83 -3.39
N THR A 202 -11.56 14.41 -3.94
CA THR A 202 -11.70 15.27 -5.11
C THR A 202 -12.10 14.50 -6.36
N ASN A 203 -12.93 15.10 -7.21
CA ASN A 203 -13.27 14.58 -8.54
C ASN A 203 -12.91 15.58 -9.66
N ASP A 204 -12.24 16.68 -9.32
CA ASP A 204 -11.64 17.59 -10.28
C ASP A 204 -10.26 17.07 -10.71
N ALA A 205 -9.98 17.05 -12.02
CA ALA A 205 -8.76 16.50 -12.55
C ALA A 205 -7.51 17.27 -12.13
N ASN A 206 -7.57 18.61 -12.09
CA ASN A 206 -6.43 19.43 -11.69
C ASN A 206 -6.17 19.31 -10.18
N ALA A 207 -7.22 19.28 -9.36
CA ALA A 207 -7.11 19.05 -7.94
C ALA A 207 -6.55 17.64 -7.66
N TYR A 208 -6.98 16.61 -8.40
CA TYR A 208 -6.44 15.26 -8.30
C TYR A 208 -4.94 15.21 -8.61
N LYS A 209 -4.52 15.85 -9.70
CA LYS A 209 -3.09 15.99 -10.04
C LYS A 209 -2.32 16.73 -8.94
N ALA A 210 -2.90 17.77 -8.36
CA ALA A 210 -2.26 18.56 -7.30
C ALA A 210 -2.00 17.78 -6.01
N LEU A 211 -2.79 16.74 -5.70
CA LEU A 211 -2.54 15.85 -4.55
C LEU A 211 -1.14 15.24 -4.56
N TYR A 212 -0.61 14.96 -5.75
CA TYR A 212 0.67 14.27 -5.94
C TYR A 212 1.83 15.23 -6.28
N ASN A 213 1.64 16.53 -6.07
CA ASN A 213 2.60 17.57 -6.43
C ASN A 213 3.40 18.10 -5.22
N SER A 214 3.17 17.56 -4.03
CA SER A 214 3.85 17.94 -2.79
C SER A 214 4.62 16.76 -2.21
N GLU A 215 5.77 17.04 -1.60
CA GLU A 215 6.56 16.04 -0.88
C GLU A 215 5.95 15.66 0.48
N THR A 216 5.25 16.60 1.11
CA THR A 216 4.86 16.51 2.52
C THR A 216 3.38 16.73 2.78
N SER A 217 2.58 17.00 1.76
CA SER A 217 1.14 17.23 1.92
C SER A 217 0.33 16.54 0.82
N ASN A 218 -0.73 15.85 1.25
CA ASN A 218 -1.78 15.29 0.41
C ASN A 218 -3.04 15.16 1.28
N SER A 219 -4.10 15.88 0.94
CA SER A 219 -5.32 15.94 1.75
C SER A 219 -6.10 14.62 1.80
N GLU A 220 -5.75 13.65 1.00
CA GLU A 220 -6.39 12.33 0.96
C GLU A 220 -5.47 11.22 1.50
N SER A 221 -4.28 11.57 1.99
CA SER A 221 -3.32 10.61 2.53
C SER A 221 -3.15 10.77 4.04
N MET A 222 -2.96 9.64 4.72
CA MET A 222 -2.74 9.56 6.17
C MET A 222 -1.30 9.24 6.53
N PHE A 223 -0.55 8.63 5.61
CA PHE A 223 0.88 8.36 5.77
C PHE A 223 1.56 8.21 4.44
N ALA A 224 2.71 8.86 4.29
CA ALA A 224 3.55 8.78 3.12
C ALA A 224 5.04 8.87 3.49
N LEU A 225 5.87 8.25 2.68
CA LEU A 225 7.33 8.38 2.77
C LEU A 225 7.78 9.48 1.80
N ALA A 226 8.13 10.64 2.33
CA ALA A 226 8.64 11.74 1.55
C ALA A 226 10.02 11.41 0.96
N ILE A 227 10.13 11.46 -0.35
CA ILE A 227 11.38 11.23 -1.07
C ILE A 227 11.88 12.59 -1.60
N THR A 228 12.87 13.12 -0.91
CA THR A 228 13.43 14.45 -1.14
C THR A 228 14.72 14.40 -1.97
N ASN A 229 15.34 15.54 -2.21
CA ASN A 229 16.67 15.62 -2.85
C ASN A 229 17.77 14.86 -2.09
N THR A 230 17.66 14.82 -0.75
CA THR A 230 18.68 14.20 0.12
C THR A 230 18.37 12.76 0.50
N THR A 231 17.12 12.32 0.35
CA THR A 231 16.66 10.98 0.75
C THR A 231 16.31 10.08 -0.43
N ASN A 232 16.44 10.56 -1.66
CA ASN A 232 16.16 9.74 -2.84
C ASN A 232 17.26 8.71 -3.11
N TRP A 233 16.88 7.65 -3.82
CA TRP A 233 17.79 6.56 -4.19
C TRP A 233 18.26 6.68 -5.65
N SER A 234 18.18 7.87 -6.25
CA SER A 234 18.59 8.13 -7.62
C SER A 234 17.93 7.14 -8.60
N ALA A 235 18.74 6.41 -9.38
CA ALA A 235 18.27 5.41 -10.34
C ALA A 235 17.39 4.30 -9.73
N ASN A 236 17.51 4.04 -8.43
CA ASN A 236 16.77 3.00 -7.71
C ASN A 236 15.50 3.50 -7.02
N SER A 237 15.12 4.77 -7.24
CA SER A 237 13.86 5.30 -6.73
C SER A 237 12.66 4.72 -7.48
N TYR A 238 11.54 4.57 -6.80
CA TYR A 238 10.31 4.02 -7.40
C TYR A 238 9.84 4.84 -8.61
N GLY A 239 9.90 6.19 -8.51
CA GLY A 239 9.56 7.07 -9.62
C GLY A 239 10.44 6.86 -10.87
N THR A 240 11.72 6.53 -10.67
CA THR A 240 12.66 6.26 -11.77
C THR A 240 12.28 5.00 -12.55
N LEU A 241 11.76 3.96 -11.88
CA LEU A 241 11.29 2.75 -12.57
C LEU A 241 10.20 3.07 -13.58
N TRP A 242 9.27 3.97 -13.24
CA TRP A 242 8.18 4.36 -14.12
C TRP A 242 8.61 5.33 -15.20
N SER A 243 9.35 6.38 -14.87
CA SER A 243 9.67 7.45 -15.82
C SER A 243 10.92 7.19 -16.66
N THR A 244 11.97 6.62 -16.07
CA THR A 244 13.26 6.41 -16.76
C THR A 244 13.39 5.00 -17.33
N TYR A 245 12.91 4.00 -16.61
CA TYR A 245 13.01 2.59 -17.03
C TYR A 245 11.76 2.08 -17.73
N ASN A 246 10.82 2.98 -18.02
CA ASN A 246 9.72 2.78 -18.94
C ASN A 246 8.72 1.68 -18.56
N PHE A 247 8.47 1.49 -17.27
CA PHE A 247 7.21 0.88 -16.86
C PHE A 247 6.08 1.87 -17.07
N SER A 248 4.95 1.40 -17.54
CA SER A 248 3.79 2.25 -17.81
C SER A 248 2.48 1.57 -17.42
N PRO A 249 1.36 2.30 -17.34
CA PRO A 249 0.06 1.67 -17.22
C PRO A 249 -0.18 0.68 -18.35
N SER A 250 -0.72 -0.49 -18.03
CA SER A 250 -1.02 -1.50 -19.04
C SER A 250 -2.22 -1.07 -19.91
N PRO A 251 -2.37 -1.62 -21.13
CA PRO A 251 -3.56 -1.42 -21.95
C PRO A 251 -4.86 -1.77 -21.21
N LYS A 252 -4.82 -2.82 -20.37
CA LYS A 252 -5.94 -3.20 -19.52
C LYS A 252 -6.30 -2.07 -18.55
N LEU A 253 -5.34 -1.54 -17.80
CA LEU A 253 -5.60 -0.47 -16.84
C LEU A 253 -6.12 0.78 -17.54
N ILE A 254 -5.50 1.18 -18.66
CA ILE A 254 -5.93 2.35 -19.45
C ILE A 254 -7.40 2.21 -19.88
N SER A 255 -7.81 1.02 -20.32
CA SER A 255 -9.18 0.75 -20.77
C SER A 255 -10.22 0.79 -19.66
N MET A 256 -9.81 0.66 -18.39
CA MET A 256 -10.71 0.73 -17.24
C MET A 256 -11.19 2.15 -16.92
N TYR A 257 -10.49 3.20 -17.37
CA TYR A 257 -10.87 4.59 -17.09
C TYR A 257 -11.87 5.10 -18.12
N ALA A 258 -13.04 5.56 -17.66
CA ALA A 258 -14.01 6.24 -18.51
C ALA A 258 -13.44 7.57 -19.06
N THR A 259 -14.06 8.10 -20.09
CA THR A 259 -13.60 9.37 -20.72
C THR A 259 -13.60 10.52 -19.72
N ASN A 260 -14.58 10.57 -18.83
CA ASN A 260 -14.77 11.63 -17.83
C ASN A 260 -14.16 11.29 -16.46
N ASP A 261 -13.23 10.32 -16.38
CA ASP A 261 -12.56 9.98 -15.13
C ASP A 261 -11.42 10.96 -14.86
N CYS A 262 -11.46 11.66 -13.73
CA CYS A 262 -10.47 12.69 -13.38
C CYS A 262 -9.04 12.13 -13.24
N ARG A 263 -8.90 10.82 -12.95
CA ARG A 263 -7.62 10.15 -12.79
C ARG A 263 -6.84 10.00 -14.09
N LYS A 264 -7.51 10.11 -15.24
CA LYS A 264 -6.85 10.05 -16.57
C LYS A 264 -5.76 11.10 -16.72
N ILE A 265 -5.84 12.21 -16.02
CA ILE A 265 -4.81 13.26 -16.06
C ILE A 265 -3.42 12.74 -15.66
N LEU A 266 -3.36 11.66 -14.84
CA LEU A 266 -2.11 11.01 -14.42
C LEU A 266 -1.76 9.78 -15.27
N ILE A 267 -2.72 9.22 -16.00
CA ILE A 267 -2.56 7.98 -16.78
C ILE A 267 -2.22 8.29 -18.24
N ASP A 268 -2.77 9.36 -18.80
CA ASP A 268 -2.55 9.78 -20.19
C ASP A 268 -1.23 10.55 -20.39
N GLY A 269 -0.29 10.41 -19.48
CA GLY A 269 1.02 11.09 -19.53
C GLY A 269 1.94 10.62 -20.66
N ARG A 270 1.41 10.29 -21.82
CA ARG A 270 2.19 10.02 -23.03
C ARG A 270 2.91 11.29 -23.43
N ASP A 271 4.23 11.23 -23.48
CA ASP A 271 4.98 12.25 -24.21
C ASP A 271 4.52 12.21 -25.68
N LYS A 272 3.85 13.26 -26.11
CA LYS A 272 3.35 13.40 -27.50
C LYS A 272 4.47 13.38 -28.53
N THR A 273 5.72 13.41 -28.11
CA THR A 273 6.91 13.38 -28.99
C THR A 273 7.43 11.96 -29.21
N SER A 274 6.96 10.95 -28.45
CA SER A 274 7.34 9.56 -28.69
C SER A 274 6.59 9.00 -29.91
N THR A 275 7.32 8.37 -30.82
CA THR A 275 6.72 7.59 -31.91
C THR A 275 5.82 6.49 -31.32
N GLU A 276 4.69 6.20 -31.95
CA GLU A 276 3.59 5.35 -31.46
C GLU A 276 3.98 3.95 -30.93
N SER A 277 5.19 3.47 -31.20
CA SER A 277 5.67 2.15 -30.79
C SER A 277 6.06 2.04 -29.31
N GLU A 278 6.20 3.16 -28.56
CA GLU A 278 6.74 3.13 -27.21
C GLU A 278 6.15 4.23 -26.34
N PRO A 279 5.11 3.92 -25.56
CA PRO A 279 4.58 4.89 -24.61
C PRO A 279 5.63 5.19 -23.54
N VAL A 280 6.12 6.41 -23.49
CA VAL A 280 6.89 6.91 -22.34
C VAL A 280 5.90 7.43 -21.32
N TYR A 281 5.94 6.86 -20.14
CA TYR A 281 5.10 7.27 -19.02
C TYR A 281 5.87 8.21 -18.09
N THR A 282 5.30 9.35 -17.78
CA THR A 282 5.97 10.43 -17.04
C THR A 282 5.73 10.39 -15.53
N GLY A 283 5.35 9.23 -14.99
CA GLY A 283 5.46 8.95 -13.57
C GLY A 283 4.19 8.95 -12.72
N GLY A 284 3.06 9.48 -13.16
CA GLY A 284 1.78 9.37 -12.43
C GLY A 284 1.80 9.95 -11.01
N LYS A 285 1.35 9.17 -10.03
CA LYS A 285 1.25 9.56 -8.62
C LYS A 285 2.60 9.79 -7.94
N ILE A 286 3.65 9.17 -8.43
CA ILE A 286 4.98 9.19 -7.82
C ILE A 286 5.96 10.13 -8.52
N ALA A 287 5.56 10.73 -9.64
CA ALA A 287 6.34 11.81 -10.24
C ALA A 287 6.09 13.10 -9.46
N HIS A 288 7.13 13.64 -8.90
CA HIS A 288 7.04 14.97 -8.33
C HIS A 288 7.00 16.00 -9.48
N PHE A 289 5.81 16.31 -9.97
CA PHE A 289 5.58 17.13 -11.15
C PHE A 289 6.25 18.51 -11.12
N SER A 290 6.44 19.07 -9.93
CA SER A 290 7.08 20.37 -9.74
C SER A 290 8.60 20.31 -9.78
N SER A 291 9.22 19.14 -9.53
CA SER A 291 10.68 19.04 -9.44
C SER A 291 11.36 18.67 -10.76
N GLY A 292 10.64 18.04 -11.68
CA GLY A 292 11.23 17.48 -12.90
C GLY A 292 12.24 16.35 -12.67
N ASN A 293 12.46 15.95 -11.43
CA ASN A 293 13.39 14.87 -11.06
C ASN A 293 12.62 13.57 -10.74
N PRO A 294 12.70 12.54 -11.60
CA PRO A 294 11.95 11.29 -11.40
C PRO A 294 12.35 10.52 -10.14
N ALA A 295 13.52 10.78 -9.58
CA ALA A 295 13.96 10.16 -8.33
C ALA A 295 13.27 10.75 -7.10
N ARG A 296 12.66 11.94 -7.21
CA ARG A 296 11.89 12.59 -6.16
C ARG A 296 10.41 12.28 -6.35
N GLY A 297 9.93 11.31 -5.64
CA GLY A 297 8.51 10.97 -5.65
C GLY A 297 8.09 10.48 -4.28
N THR A 298 7.04 11.06 -3.71
CA THR A 298 6.50 10.63 -2.43
C THR A 298 5.80 9.28 -2.58
N ASN A 299 6.13 8.33 -1.72
CA ASN A 299 5.50 7.01 -1.67
C ASN A 299 4.31 7.06 -0.71
N TYR A 300 3.11 7.06 -1.25
CA TYR A 300 1.86 7.07 -0.48
C TYR A 300 1.56 5.66 0.03
N ILE A 301 1.37 5.52 1.35
CA ILE A 301 1.31 4.20 2.01
C ILE A 301 -0.09 3.90 2.56
N VAL A 302 -0.73 4.88 3.22
CA VAL A 302 -2.09 4.73 3.77
C VAL A 302 -2.92 5.92 3.31
N ASN A 303 -3.94 5.65 2.52
CA ASN A 303 -4.74 6.66 1.85
C ASN A 303 -6.23 6.46 2.10
N ALA A 304 -6.97 7.56 2.14
CA ALA A 304 -8.42 7.53 2.37
C ALA A 304 -9.19 6.75 1.28
N PRO A 305 -8.86 6.85 -0.01
CA PRO A 305 -9.51 6.01 -1.03
C PRO A 305 -9.44 4.51 -0.73
N GLU A 306 -8.27 4.01 -0.27
CA GLU A 306 -8.14 2.61 0.13
C GLU A 306 -9.10 2.25 1.27
N MET A 307 -9.26 3.12 2.26
CA MET A 307 -10.16 2.88 3.40
C MET A 307 -11.61 2.79 2.95
N TYR A 308 -12.05 3.65 2.03
CA TYR A 308 -13.37 3.55 1.43
C TYR A 308 -13.57 2.26 0.64
N LEU A 309 -12.56 1.81 -0.09
CA LEU A 309 -12.59 0.56 -0.85
C LEU A 309 -12.56 -0.68 0.06
N ILE A 310 -11.84 -0.65 1.18
CA ILE A 310 -11.91 -1.69 2.23
C ILE A 310 -13.32 -1.74 2.83
N LYS A 311 -13.92 -0.59 3.18
CA LYS A 311 -15.31 -0.54 3.67
C LYS A 311 -16.28 -1.10 2.64
N ALA A 312 -16.13 -0.76 1.37
CA ALA A 312 -16.99 -1.24 0.31
C ALA A 312 -16.92 -2.76 0.17
N GLU A 313 -15.72 -3.33 0.06
CA GLU A 313 -15.51 -4.77 -0.06
C GLU A 313 -16.02 -5.52 1.17
N ALA A 314 -15.64 -5.08 2.36
CA ALA A 314 -16.10 -5.70 3.61
C ALA A 314 -17.63 -5.71 3.73
N ASN A 315 -18.30 -4.63 3.37
CA ASN A 315 -19.76 -4.56 3.37
C ASN A 315 -20.40 -5.50 2.32
N VAL A 316 -19.79 -5.67 1.14
CA VAL A 316 -20.25 -6.69 0.18
C VAL A 316 -20.17 -8.09 0.76
N GLN A 317 -19.04 -8.43 1.43
CA GLN A 317 -18.86 -9.73 2.05
C GLN A 317 -19.87 -9.97 3.20
N LEU A 318 -20.19 -8.93 3.97
CA LEU A 318 -21.19 -8.95 5.03
C LEU A 318 -22.65 -8.86 4.51
N ASN A 319 -22.87 -8.87 3.19
CA ASN A 319 -24.18 -8.70 2.53
C ASN A 319 -24.88 -7.36 2.84
N LYS A 320 -24.13 -6.32 3.19
CA LYS A 320 -24.60 -4.94 3.42
C LYS A 320 -24.41 -4.12 2.14
N LEU A 321 -25.20 -4.45 1.09
CA LEU A 321 -24.95 -3.92 -0.26
C LEU A 321 -25.19 -2.42 -0.39
N ASN A 322 -26.11 -1.83 0.39
CA ASN A 322 -26.36 -0.39 0.37
C ASN A 322 -25.17 0.37 0.96
N GLU A 323 -24.68 -0.05 2.12
CA GLU A 323 -23.50 0.52 2.79
C GLU A 323 -22.24 0.33 1.94
N ALA A 324 -22.14 -0.80 1.23
CA ALA A 324 -21.06 -1.04 0.27
C ALA A 324 -21.09 -0.02 -0.87
N LYS A 325 -22.25 0.25 -1.45
CA LYS A 325 -22.43 1.24 -2.52
C LYS A 325 -22.18 2.67 -2.03
N GLU A 326 -22.59 3.01 -0.82
CA GLU A 326 -22.29 4.32 -0.21
C GLU A 326 -20.79 4.54 -0.05
N ALA A 327 -20.07 3.58 0.50
CA ALA A 327 -18.61 3.66 0.64
C ALA A 327 -17.91 3.71 -0.72
N LEU A 328 -18.30 2.85 -1.67
CA LEU A 328 -17.76 2.80 -3.01
C LEU A 328 -17.98 4.10 -3.78
N LEU A 329 -19.16 4.73 -3.63
CA LEU A 329 -19.51 5.95 -4.35
C LEU A 329 -18.52 7.08 -4.09
N VAL A 330 -17.97 7.17 -2.88
CA VAL A 330 -17.02 8.23 -2.53
C VAL A 330 -15.81 8.19 -3.47
N VAL A 331 -15.30 6.99 -3.80
CA VAL A 331 -14.19 6.80 -4.73
C VAL A 331 -14.68 6.82 -6.18
N ALA A 332 -15.76 6.12 -6.49
CA ALA A 332 -16.26 5.97 -7.86
C ALA A 332 -16.64 7.30 -8.53
N LYS A 333 -16.95 8.34 -7.76
CA LYS A 333 -17.17 9.71 -8.24
C LYS A 333 -15.96 10.37 -8.92
N ARG A 334 -14.76 9.75 -8.85
CA ARG A 334 -13.62 10.12 -9.72
C ARG A 334 -14.03 10.06 -11.20
N ASN A 335 -14.88 9.11 -11.57
CA ASN A 335 -15.59 9.11 -12.84
C ASN A 335 -16.84 9.99 -12.73
N LEU A 336 -16.85 11.12 -13.43
CA LEU A 336 -17.92 12.13 -13.36
C LEU A 336 -19.27 11.63 -13.91
N ASP A 337 -19.30 10.47 -14.58
CA ASP A 337 -20.55 9.83 -15.03
C ASP A 337 -21.27 9.11 -13.89
N ILE A 338 -20.58 8.81 -12.77
CA ILE A 338 -21.13 8.18 -11.57
C ILE A 338 -21.50 9.27 -10.55
N LYS A 339 -22.80 9.47 -10.33
CA LYS A 339 -23.34 10.56 -9.49
C LYS A 339 -23.98 10.06 -8.21
N SER A 340 -24.51 8.85 -8.23
CA SER A 340 -25.30 8.28 -7.13
C SER A 340 -25.05 6.77 -6.98
N THR A 341 -25.53 6.18 -5.90
CA THR A 341 -25.51 4.73 -5.69
C THR A 341 -26.35 3.96 -6.72
N ASN A 342 -27.26 4.62 -7.44
CA ASN A 342 -28.05 3.99 -8.51
C ASN A 342 -27.21 3.69 -9.76
N ASP A 343 -26.10 4.42 -9.94
CA ASP A 343 -25.18 4.24 -11.06
C ASP A 343 -24.21 3.06 -10.82
N LEU A 344 -24.23 2.48 -9.61
CA LEU A 344 -23.41 1.34 -9.23
C LEU A 344 -24.17 0.01 -9.35
N PRO A 345 -23.47 -1.11 -9.62
CA PRO A 345 -24.12 -2.41 -9.74
C PRO A 345 -24.95 -2.78 -8.51
N SER A 346 -26.11 -3.39 -8.72
CA SER A 346 -27.01 -3.80 -7.65
C SER A 346 -26.81 -5.23 -7.16
N LYS A 347 -26.28 -6.13 -8.03
CA LYS A 347 -26.02 -7.52 -7.68
C LYS A 347 -24.66 -7.64 -7.00
N LYS A 348 -24.58 -8.49 -5.96
CA LYS A 348 -23.38 -8.71 -5.14
C LYS A 348 -22.13 -9.00 -5.99
N GLU A 349 -22.25 -9.92 -6.92
CA GLU A 349 -21.14 -10.38 -7.77
C GLU A 349 -20.62 -9.23 -8.65
N ASN A 350 -21.53 -8.49 -9.27
CA ASN A 350 -21.21 -7.37 -10.15
C ASN A 350 -20.61 -6.19 -9.34
N LEU A 351 -21.15 -5.96 -8.13
CA LEU A 351 -20.63 -4.93 -7.24
C LEU A 351 -19.21 -5.27 -6.77
N MET A 352 -18.96 -6.54 -6.43
CA MET A 352 -17.61 -6.99 -6.08
C MET A 352 -16.64 -6.88 -7.26
N SER A 353 -17.06 -7.24 -8.48
CA SER A 353 -16.25 -7.05 -9.68
C SER A 353 -15.91 -5.56 -9.90
N PHE A 354 -16.89 -4.69 -9.73
CA PHE A 354 -16.66 -3.25 -9.84
C PHE A 354 -15.65 -2.74 -8.79
N ILE A 355 -15.75 -3.22 -7.53
CA ILE A 355 -14.79 -2.86 -6.47
C ILE A 355 -13.37 -3.32 -6.82
N LYS A 356 -13.20 -4.52 -7.37
CA LYS A 356 -11.90 -5.02 -7.82
C LYS A 356 -11.27 -4.14 -8.90
N ASP A 357 -12.08 -3.70 -9.86
CA ASP A 357 -11.65 -2.78 -10.91
C ASP A 357 -11.38 -1.38 -10.35
N GLU A 358 -12.20 -0.91 -9.40
CA GLU A 358 -12.01 0.38 -8.76
C GLU A 358 -10.72 0.41 -7.92
N ARG A 359 -10.40 -0.69 -7.23
CA ARG A 359 -9.11 -0.84 -6.55
C ARG A 359 -7.93 -0.77 -7.51
N ALA A 360 -8.03 -1.39 -8.68
CA ALA A 360 -7.00 -1.31 -9.71
C ALA A 360 -6.81 0.12 -10.23
N ARG A 361 -7.92 0.84 -10.51
CA ARG A 361 -7.89 2.25 -10.96
C ARG A 361 -7.32 3.19 -9.89
N GLU A 362 -7.84 3.07 -8.66
CA GLU A 362 -7.52 4.01 -7.61
C GLU A 362 -6.15 3.77 -6.98
N LEU A 363 -5.77 2.51 -6.74
CA LEU A 363 -4.54 2.17 -6.01
C LEU A 363 -3.33 1.92 -6.93
N PHE A 364 -3.42 2.27 -8.21
CA PHE A 364 -2.30 2.22 -9.14
C PHE A 364 -1.11 3.03 -8.60
N GLN A 365 0.07 2.43 -8.61
CA GLN A 365 1.31 2.96 -8.04
C GLN A 365 1.33 3.07 -6.49
N GLU A 366 0.45 2.35 -5.80
CA GLU A 366 0.46 2.26 -4.34
C GLU A 366 0.92 0.89 -3.82
N GLY A 367 1.34 -0.01 -4.74
CA GLY A 367 1.92 -1.31 -4.40
C GLY A 367 0.92 -2.34 -3.87
N MET A 368 -0.34 -2.30 -4.31
CA MET A 368 -1.41 -3.12 -3.75
C MET A 368 -1.88 -4.25 -4.67
N ARG A 369 -1.72 -4.11 -5.98
CA ARG A 369 -2.39 -4.99 -6.96
C ARG A 369 -2.03 -6.46 -6.82
N LEU A 370 -0.76 -6.78 -6.62
CA LEU A 370 -0.31 -8.17 -6.48
C LEU A 370 -1.00 -8.86 -5.30
N TYR A 371 -1.10 -8.17 -4.17
CA TYR A 371 -1.70 -8.72 -2.95
C TYR A 371 -3.22 -8.89 -3.10
N ASP A 372 -3.88 -7.98 -3.82
CA ASP A 372 -5.28 -8.10 -4.18
C ASP A 372 -5.53 -9.32 -5.08
N LEU A 373 -4.74 -9.50 -6.14
CA LEU A 373 -4.86 -10.66 -7.03
C LEU A 373 -4.62 -11.99 -6.28
N ARG A 374 -3.62 -12.03 -5.39
CA ARG A 374 -3.31 -13.20 -4.57
C ARG A 374 -4.48 -13.59 -3.66
N ARG A 375 -5.02 -12.65 -2.87
CA ARG A 375 -6.12 -12.94 -1.95
C ARG A 375 -7.44 -13.28 -2.63
N TRP A 376 -7.64 -12.82 -3.87
CA TRP A 376 -8.80 -13.20 -4.69
C TRP A 376 -8.55 -14.47 -5.51
N ASN A 377 -7.37 -15.05 -5.45
CA ASN A 377 -6.94 -16.18 -6.28
C ASN A 377 -7.13 -15.90 -7.78
N GLU A 378 -6.82 -14.69 -8.19
CA GLU A 378 -6.94 -14.24 -9.57
C GLU A 378 -5.64 -14.44 -10.35
N ARG A 379 -5.81 -14.62 -11.65
CA ARG A 379 -4.71 -14.79 -12.59
C ARG A 379 -3.96 -13.50 -12.78
N VAL A 380 -2.62 -13.53 -12.72
CA VAL A 380 -1.78 -12.41 -13.12
C VAL A 380 -1.43 -12.58 -14.59
N SER A 381 -1.72 -11.53 -15.38
CA SER A 381 -1.29 -11.44 -16.78
C SER A 381 -0.37 -10.23 -16.90
N VAL A 382 0.89 -10.47 -17.25
CA VAL A 382 1.85 -9.39 -17.45
C VAL A 382 1.95 -9.03 -18.94
N TYR A 383 2.07 -7.75 -19.24
CA TYR A 383 2.10 -7.20 -20.60
C TYR A 383 3.54 -6.89 -21.01
N ALA A 384 4.19 -7.81 -21.73
CA ALA A 384 5.42 -7.58 -22.47
C ALA A 384 5.23 -8.14 -23.88
N ASN A 385 6.16 -7.93 -24.79
CA ASN A 385 6.06 -8.38 -26.19
C ASN A 385 5.78 -9.89 -26.38
N SER A 386 5.73 -10.67 -25.32
CA SER A 386 5.42 -12.12 -25.32
C SER A 386 4.88 -12.58 -23.95
N ALA A 387 3.98 -11.81 -23.32
CA ALA A 387 3.58 -12.03 -21.94
C ALA A 387 2.90 -13.37 -21.66
N PRO A 388 3.44 -14.23 -20.81
CA PRO A 388 2.70 -15.38 -20.29
C PRO A 388 1.66 -14.93 -19.26
N ALA A 389 0.50 -15.58 -19.25
CA ALA A 389 -0.44 -15.47 -18.15
C ALA A 389 0.08 -16.34 -16.99
N ILE A 390 0.33 -15.73 -15.83
CA ILE A 390 0.81 -16.44 -14.66
C ILE A 390 -0.34 -16.62 -13.69
N LYS A 391 -0.56 -17.84 -13.24
CA LYS A 391 -1.55 -18.18 -12.23
C LYS A 391 -0.84 -18.47 -10.91
N PHE A 392 -1.18 -17.73 -9.87
CA PHE A 392 -0.84 -18.14 -8.52
C PHE A 392 -1.82 -19.20 -8.06
N THR A 393 -1.32 -20.39 -7.78
CA THR A 393 -2.08 -21.43 -7.11
C THR A 393 -1.62 -21.53 -5.67
N TYR A 394 -2.56 -21.39 -4.74
CA TYR A 394 -2.37 -21.72 -3.34
C TYR A 394 -2.90 -23.13 -3.15
N THR A 395 -2.01 -24.07 -2.85
CA THR A 395 -2.36 -25.46 -2.49
C THR A 395 -2.15 -25.67 -1.01
#